data_a7600b16ccc898f103ca2e463edf0428
#
_entry.id   a7600b16ccc898f103ca2e463edf0428
#
_cell.length_a   1.000
_cell.length_b   1.000
_cell.length_c   1.000
_cell.angle_alpha   90.00
_cell.angle_beta   90.00
_cell.angle_gamma   90.00
#
_symmetry.space_group_name_H-M   'P 1'
#
loop_
_entity.id
_entity.type
_entity.pdbx_description
1 polymer ?
#
loop_
_entity_poly.entity_id
_entity_poly.type
_entity_poly.pdbx_seq_one_letter_code
_entity_poly.pdbx_strand_id
1 'polypeptide(L)'
;MNTANGKGHSDQPEQSRRRLFKNTLALTGAAAVGASFSGGAVADPLTLRYPDVNVKVLDDSFLKYRLFNASVERLATGMRWAEGPVWSGDSRYLLVSDIANNRIMRWDEITNQFSTYRHNSNFSNGLCRDLEGRLIACEGSTTSQEGRRITRTEHNGKITVLADNYKGKRFNSPNDVVVKRDGTIWFTDPPFQSGSMYEGHIVDNELPDSVYRLDPVTGEIEAVITDIAGPNGLCFSADESVLYVVECLSKPNRIIWAYDVKDSGRLGRRRKFIEGINHGGIDGIKCDQDDNLWCGWGSTGALGVKSEELDGVMVFNKSGKAIGHILIPEYCANLCFGGTEGNRLFIAGSHSVYSLYVNTRGATFV
;
A
#
# COMPACT_ATOMS: atom_id res chain seq x y z
N MET A 1 -39.38 17.75 -70.38
CA MET A 1 -40.53 16.87 -70.16
C MET A 1 -40.75 16.89 -68.65
N ASN A 2 -41.66 17.73 -68.27
CA ASN A 2 -43.01 17.45 -67.75
C ASN A 2 -42.94 16.68 -66.42
N THR A 3 -43.55 17.01 -65.36
CA THR A 3 -44.54 18.00 -64.89
C THR A 3 -44.71 17.68 -63.42
N ALA A 4 -44.61 18.60 -62.54
CA ALA A 4 -45.64 19.47 -62.01
C ALA A 4 -46.47 18.87 -60.86
N ASN A 5 -46.58 19.67 -59.85
CA ASN A 5 -47.73 20.06 -59.00
C ASN A 5 -48.00 19.11 -57.82
N GLY A 6 -48.34 19.65 -56.68
CA GLY A 6 -48.69 21.01 -56.24
C GLY A 6 -49.18 20.95 -54.80
N LYS A 7 -49.02 22.08 -54.15
CA LYS A 7 -49.96 22.79 -53.28
C LYS A 7 -50.54 22.03 -52.08
N GLY A 8 -50.65 22.58 -50.93
CA GLY A 8 -50.59 23.95 -50.42
C GLY A 8 -50.89 23.93 -48.95
N HIS A 9 -50.47 25.00 -48.32
CA HIS A 9 -51.19 25.88 -47.38
C HIS A 9 -51.92 25.22 -46.20
N SER A 10 -51.87 25.69 -45.02
CA SER A 10 -51.72 27.05 -44.49
C SER A 10 -51.66 27.01 -42.98
N ASP A 11 -50.90 27.95 -42.47
CA ASP A 11 -51.23 28.87 -41.37
C ASP A 11 -51.39 28.39 -39.94
N GLN A 12 -50.55 29.06 -39.17
CA GLN A 12 -50.66 29.40 -37.76
C GLN A 12 -51.96 30.21 -37.48
N PRO A 13 -52.39 30.58 -36.26
CA PRO A 13 -51.55 30.92 -35.10
C PRO A 13 -52.16 30.64 -33.69
N GLU A 14 -51.28 30.80 -32.70
CA GLU A 14 -51.52 31.55 -31.44
C GLU A 14 -52.78 31.33 -30.62
N GLN A 15 -52.65 31.02 -29.34
CA GLN A 15 -53.02 31.88 -28.22
C GLN A 15 -53.03 31.13 -26.88
N SER A 16 -52.12 31.56 -26.03
CA SER A 16 -52.31 31.93 -24.64
C SER A 16 -53.68 31.62 -24.00
N ARG A 17 -53.66 30.84 -22.90
CA ARG A 17 -54.60 31.08 -21.77
C ARG A 17 -54.00 30.59 -20.46
N ARG A 18 -53.55 31.58 -19.68
CA ARG A 18 -53.48 31.51 -18.20
C ARG A 18 -54.88 31.21 -17.67
N ARG A 19 -55.01 30.23 -16.78
CA ARG A 19 -56.10 30.16 -15.83
C ARG A 19 -55.52 29.92 -14.42
N LEU A 20 -55.64 30.97 -13.63
CA LEU A 20 -55.71 30.92 -12.19
C LEU A 20 -56.90 30.09 -11.73
N PHE A 21 -56.68 29.18 -10.80
CA PHE A 21 -57.72 28.76 -9.88
C PHE A 21 -57.24 28.89 -8.45
N LYS A 22 -58.01 29.68 -7.74
CA LYS A 22 -57.92 29.93 -6.30
C LYS A 22 -58.65 28.83 -5.54
N ASN A 23 -58.06 28.47 -4.42
CA ASN A 23 -58.64 28.05 -3.15
C ASN A 23 -59.69 26.94 -3.12
N THR A 24 -59.36 25.84 -2.44
CA THR A 24 -60.18 25.33 -1.33
C THR A 24 -59.29 24.56 -0.37
N LEU A 25 -59.22 24.98 0.88
CA LEU A 25 -58.69 24.22 2.01
C LEU A 25 -59.56 23.01 2.26
N ALA A 26 -58.97 21.84 2.32
CA ALA A 26 -59.51 20.68 3.00
C ALA A 26 -58.42 20.07 3.86
N LEU A 27 -58.52 20.25 5.16
CA LEU A 27 -57.79 19.50 6.17
C LEU A 27 -58.26 18.04 6.13
N THR A 28 -57.38 17.14 5.70
CA THR A 28 -57.48 15.73 6.07
C THR A 28 -56.16 15.33 6.68
N GLY A 29 -56.23 14.86 7.92
CA GLY A 29 -55.09 14.42 8.67
C GLY A 29 -54.36 13.25 8.00
N ALA A 30 -53.09 13.46 7.67
CA ALA A 30 -52.17 12.40 7.34
C ALA A 30 -51.34 12.06 8.57
N ALA A 31 -51.54 10.86 9.09
CA ALA A 31 -50.71 10.28 10.13
C ALA A 31 -49.26 10.30 9.66
N ALA A 32 -48.42 11.04 10.34
CA ALA A 32 -46.98 10.97 10.16
C ALA A 32 -46.50 9.62 10.65
N VAL A 33 -46.23 8.72 9.70
CA VAL A 33 -45.38 7.55 9.98
C VAL A 33 -43.99 8.10 10.21
N GLY A 34 -43.63 8.23 11.48
CA GLY A 34 -42.28 8.55 11.89
C GLY A 34 -41.36 7.40 11.46
N ALA A 35 -40.69 7.57 10.33
CA ALA A 35 -39.49 6.79 10.04
C ALA A 35 -38.46 7.21 11.08
N SER A 36 -38.32 6.42 12.14
CA SER A 36 -37.17 6.46 13.04
C SER A 36 -35.94 6.09 12.22
N PHE A 37 -35.28 7.09 11.66
CA PHE A 37 -33.87 6.91 11.32
C PHE A 37 -33.16 6.66 12.63
N SER A 38 -32.86 5.38 12.91
CA SER A 38 -31.82 5.02 13.85
C SER A 38 -30.54 5.61 13.29
N GLY A 39 -30.25 6.85 13.63
CA GLY A 39 -28.95 7.46 13.41
C GLY A 39 -27.94 6.58 14.14
N GLY A 40 -27.17 5.83 13.37
CA GLY A 40 -25.97 5.25 13.90
C GLY A 40 -25.21 6.40 14.55
N ALA A 41 -24.85 6.27 15.80
CA ALA A 41 -24.08 7.26 16.52
C ALA A 41 -22.81 7.51 15.68
N VAL A 42 -22.77 8.64 14.99
CA VAL A 42 -21.52 9.17 14.45
C VAL A 42 -20.68 9.41 15.69
N ALA A 43 -19.61 8.65 15.85
CA ALA A 43 -18.70 8.87 16.97
C ALA A 43 -18.32 10.35 16.95
N ASP A 44 -18.61 11.04 18.05
CA ASP A 44 -18.28 12.45 18.22
C ASP A 44 -16.76 12.59 18.03
N PRO A 45 -16.29 13.38 17.03
CA PRO A 45 -14.86 13.57 16.81
C PRO A 45 -14.14 14.19 18.03
N LEU A 46 -14.87 14.69 19.01
CA LEU A 46 -14.32 15.21 20.25
C LEU A 46 -14.09 14.15 21.34
N THR A 47 -14.36 12.86 21.07
CA THR A 47 -14.15 11.77 22.03
C THR A 47 -12.85 11.01 21.87
N LEU A 48 -11.86 11.55 21.15
CA LEU A 48 -10.51 11.00 21.13
C LEU A 48 -9.95 10.94 22.56
N ARG A 49 -9.67 9.72 23.02
CA ARG A 49 -9.06 9.50 24.34
C ARG A 49 -7.61 9.11 24.15
N TYR A 50 -6.76 9.66 24.99
CA TYR A 50 -5.35 9.32 25.02
C TYR A 50 -5.00 8.51 26.27
N PRO A 51 -4.07 7.56 26.18
CA PRO A 51 -3.45 7.07 24.93
C PRO A 51 -4.46 6.32 24.04
N ASP A 52 -4.22 6.33 22.72
CA ASP A 52 -5.10 5.66 21.75
C ASP A 52 -5.24 4.17 22.09
N VAL A 53 -6.50 3.72 22.23
CA VAL A 53 -6.83 2.33 22.57
C VAL A 53 -6.46 1.34 21.48
N ASN A 54 -6.27 1.80 20.24
CA ASN A 54 -5.84 0.99 19.12
C ASN A 54 -4.33 0.71 19.14
N VAL A 55 -3.56 1.44 19.93
CA VAL A 55 -2.11 1.22 20.10
C VAL A 55 -1.89 0.31 21.29
N LYS A 56 -1.88 -0.99 21.05
CA LYS A 56 -1.75 -2.04 22.09
C LYS A 56 -0.30 -2.22 22.50
N VAL A 57 -0.02 -2.19 23.78
CA VAL A 57 1.25 -2.58 24.39
C VAL A 57 1.17 -4.06 24.72
N LEU A 58 1.97 -4.88 24.04
CA LEU A 58 2.05 -6.33 24.28
C LEU A 58 3.20 -6.67 25.26
N ASP A 59 4.18 -5.78 25.33
CA ASP A 59 5.31 -5.86 26.25
C ASP A 59 5.74 -4.44 26.65
N ASP A 60 6.15 -4.25 27.90
CA ASP A 60 6.51 -2.92 28.44
C ASP A 60 7.64 -2.22 27.66
N SER A 61 8.48 -2.98 26.96
CA SER A 61 9.52 -2.41 26.10
C SER A 61 8.97 -1.56 24.95
N PHE A 62 7.69 -1.75 24.58
CA PHE A 62 7.02 -0.93 23.56
C PHE A 62 6.66 0.47 24.07
N LEU A 63 6.56 0.68 25.36
CA LEU A 63 6.16 1.98 25.94
C LEU A 63 7.05 3.13 25.48
N LYS A 64 8.35 2.88 25.24
CA LYS A 64 9.28 3.91 24.76
C LYS A 64 9.00 4.37 23.32
N TYR A 65 8.30 3.54 22.52
CA TYR A 65 7.96 3.84 21.12
C TYR A 65 6.60 4.50 20.96
N ARG A 66 5.73 4.35 21.96
CA ARG A 66 4.39 4.92 21.95
C ARG A 66 4.42 6.37 22.48
N LEU A 67 3.93 7.30 21.66
CA LEU A 67 3.67 8.66 22.13
C LEU A 67 2.30 8.71 22.82
N PHE A 68 2.26 9.29 24.01
CA PHE A 68 1.04 9.35 24.82
C PHE A 68 -0.11 10.08 24.12
N ASN A 69 0.19 11.16 23.41
CA ASN A 69 -0.76 12.07 22.76
C ASN A 69 -0.86 11.89 21.23
N ALA A 70 -0.37 10.77 20.70
CA ALA A 70 -0.55 10.41 19.30
C ALA A 70 -1.68 9.39 19.14
N SER A 71 -2.47 9.54 18.08
CA SER A 71 -3.53 8.61 17.69
C SER A 71 -3.36 8.16 16.25
N VAL A 72 -3.96 7.02 15.92
CA VAL A 72 -4.07 6.56 14.53
C VAL A 72 -5.00 7.52 13.77
N GLU A 73 -4.50 8.06 12.68
CA GLU A 73 -5.22 8.99 11.81
C GLU A 73 -5.43 8.35 10.44
N ARG A 74 -6.65 8.42 9.89
CA ARG A 74 -6.89 8.09 8.49
C ARG A 74 -6.68 9.33 7.64
N LEU A 75 -5.63 9.32 6.81
CA LEU A 75 -5.26 10.47 5.96
C LEU A 75 -6.07 10.52 4.67
N ALA A 76 -6.32 9.37 4.05
CA ALA A 76 -7.00 9.27 2.77
C ALA A 76 -7.71 7.92 2.62
N THR A 77 -8.71 7.86 1.74
CA THR A 77 -9.43 6.65 1.36
C THR A 77 -9.85 6.72 -0.11
N GLY A 78 -10.40 5.62 -0.65
CA GLY A 78 -10.89 5.56 -2.04
C GLY A 78 -9.94 4.84 -3.00
N MET A 79 -8.96 4.14 -2.48
CA MET A 79 -8.17 3.15 -3.23
C MET A 79 -8.89 1.79 -3.27
N ARG A 80 -8.41 0.88 -4.12
CA ARG A 80 -8.90 -0.50 -4.14
C ARG A 80 -7.93 -1.46 -3.46
N TRP A 81 -6.64 -1.24 -3.63
CA TRP A 81 -5.61 -1.97 -2.91
C TRP A 81 -4.38 -1.07 -2.76
N ALA A 82 -4.23 -0.50 -1.57
CA ALA A 82 -3.14 0.41 -1.24
C ALA A 82 -1.89 -0.37 -0.88
N GLU A 83 -0.78 -0.08 -1.55
CA GLU A 83 0.50 -0.74 -1.40
C GLU A 83 1.69 0.21 -1.57
N GLY A 84 2.88 -0.29 -1.24
CA GLY A 84 4.15 0.35 -1.50
C GLY A 84 4.24 1.81 -1.05
N PRO A 85 3.88 2.15 0.18
CA PRO A 85 3.99 3.54 0.63
C PRO A 85 5.45 3.97 0.69
N VAL A 86 5.76 5.15 0.17
CA VAL A 86 7.09 5.75 0.24
C VAL A 86 7.01 7.25 0.50
N TRP A 87 7.80 7.72 1.46
CA TRP A 87 7.89 9.14 1.83
C TRP A 87 8.91 9.88 0.98
N SER A 88 8.60 11.11 0.61
CA SER A 88 9.52 12.08 0.01
C SER A 88 9.77 13.21 0.99
N GLY A 89 10.93 13.18 1.65
CA GLY A 89 11.29 14.16 2.68
C GLY A 89 11.42 15.58 2.14
N ASP A 90 12.09 15.76 1.02
CA ASP A 90 12.35 17.07 0.39
C ASP A 90 11.06 17.81 0.03
N SER A 91 10.07 17.08 -0.43
CA SER A 91 8.83 17.64 -0.95
C SER A 91 7.63 17.40 -0.02
N ARG A 92 7.83 16.75 1.12
CA ARG A 92 6.84 16.49 2.17
C ARG A 92 5.55 15.87 1.63
N TYR A 93 5.68 14.78 0.88
CA TYR A 93 4.53 14.00 0.41
C TYR A 93 4.78 12.50 0.52
N LEU A 94 3.70 11.76 0.64
CA LEU A 94 3.66 10.30 0.57
C LEU A 94 3.19 9.88 -0.81
N LEU A 95 3.86 8.91 -1.43
CA LEU A 95 3.33 8.17 -2.57
C LEU A 95 2.85 6.80 -2.10
N VAL A 96 1.78 6.31 -2.72
CA VAL A 96 1.18 5.01 -2.45
C VAL A 96 0.67 4.42 -3.76
N SER A 97 0.99 3.18 -4.04
CA SER A 97 0.41 2.44 -5.16
C SER A 97 -1.06 2.10 -4.86
N ASP A 98 -1.95 2.40 -5.79
CA ASP A 98 -3.32 1.88 -5.83
C ASP A 98 -3.38 0.87 -6.97
N ILE A 99 -2.95 -0.36 -6.65
CA ILE A 99 -2.62 -1.40 -7.63
C ILE A 99 -3.79 -1.66 -8.56
N ALA A 100 -4.94 -2.05 -8.02
CA ALA A 100 -6.10 -2.46 -8.80
C ALA A 100 -6.70 -1.33 -9.66
N ASN A 101 -6.45 -0.08 -9.32
CA ASN A 101 -6.79 1.09 -10.14
C ASN A 101 -5.64 1.51 -11.09
N ASN A 102 -4.55 0.76 -11.14
CA ASN A 102 -3.39 1.00 -12.02
C ASN A 102 -2.87 2.44 -11.93
N ARG A 103 -2.64 2.93 -10.70
CA ARG A 103 -2.18 4.30 -10.47
C ARG A 103 -1.32 4.41 -9.21
N ILE A 104 -0.51 5.47 -9.15
CA ILE A 104 0.18 5.90 -7.92
C ILE A 104 -0.54 7.15 -7.41
N MET A 105 -0.87 7.16 -6.13
CA MET A 105 -1.50 8.26 -5.44
C MET A 105 -0.47 9.08 -4.66
N ARG A 106 -0.75 10.36 -4.43
CA ARG A 106 0.05 11.28 -3.63
C ARG A 106 -0.82 11.90 -2.54
N TRP A 107 -0.37 11.77 -1.29
CA TRP A 107 -0.85 12.58 -0.19
C TRP A 107 0.18 13.67 0.14
N ASP A 108 -0.25 14.91 0.14
CA ASP A 108 0.57 16.07 0.41
C ASP A 108 0.39 16.50 1.88
N GLU A 109 1.48 16.49 2.65
CA GLU A 109 1.43 16.78 4.09
C GLU A 109 1.05 18.23 4.38
N ILE A 110 1.44 19.18 3.51
CA ILE A 110 1.23 20.61 3.74
C ILE A 110 -0.22 20.99 3.49
N THR A 111 -0.78 20.47 2.40
CA THR A 111 -2.15 20.81 1.96
C THR A 111 -3.19 19.81 2.44
N ASN A 112 -2.75 18.66 2.98
CA ASN A 112 -3.59 17.51 3.34
C ASN A 112 -4.47 17.02 2.15
N GLN A 113 -3.99 17.17 0.92
CA GLN A 113 -4.70 16.74 -0.26
C GLN A 113 -4.22 15.39 -0.77
N PHE A 114 -5.17 14.61 -1.25
CA PHE A 114 -4.92 13.31 -1.87
C PHE A 114 -5.28 13.37 -3.35
N SER A 115 -4.32 13.07 -4.22
CA SER A 115 -4.45 13.20 -5.66
C SER A 115 -3.71 12.09 -6.41
N THR A 116 -3.99 11.92 -7.69
CA THR A 116 -3.23 10.99 -8.52
C THR A 116 -1.89 11.60 -8.90
N TYR A 117 -0.80 10.90 -8.57
CA TYR A 117 0.56 11.24 -8.98
C TYR A 117 0.89 10.70 -10.37
N ARG A 118 0.52 9.44 -10.65
CA ARG A 118 0.75 8.77 -11.93
C ARG A 118 -0.43 7.89 -12.32
N HIS A 119 -0.96 8.09 -13.51
CA HIS A 119 -1.88 7.17 -14.17
C HIS A 119 -1.08 6.09 -14.93
N ASN A 120 -1.69 4.94 -15.15
CA ASN A 120 -1.09 3.83 -15.88
C ASN A 120 0.29 3.46 -15.30
N SER A 121 0.29 3.12 -14.02
CA SER A 121 1.51 2.75 -13.29
C SER A 121 2.01 1.34 -13.62
N ASN A 122 1.41 0.64 -14.57
CA ASN A 122 1.61 -0.77 -14.87
C ASN A 122 1.39 -1.65 -13.62
N PHE A 123 0.30 -1.35 -12.89
CA PHE A 123 -0.05 -2.05 -11.66
C PHE A 123 1.12 -2.06 -10.66
N SER A 124 1.79 -0.91 -10.50
CA SER A 124 2.90 -0.79 -9.57
C SER A 124 2.50 -1.22 -8.17
N ASN A 125 3.41 -1.90 -7.48
CA ASN A 125 3.27 -2.36 -6.11
C ASN A 125 4.28 -1.62 -5.21
N GLY A 126 5.38 -2.24 -4.82
CA GLY A 126 6.39 -1.66 -3.95
C GLY A 126 7.04 -0.42 -4.56
N LEU A 127 7.20 0.61 -3.73
CA LEU A 127 7.89 1.86 -4.06
C LEU A 127 9.00 2.12 -3.06
N CYS A 128 10.12 2.66 -3.55
CA CYS A 128 11.25 3.05 -2.72
C CYS A 128 11.91 4.30 -3.29
N ARG A 129 12.76 4.99 -2.52
CA ARG A 129 13.63 6.05 -3.00
C ARG A 129 15.05 5.51 -3.15
N ASP A 130 15.75 5.92 -4.21
CA ASP A 130 17.19 5.69 -4.28
C ASP A 130 17.96 6.77 -3.50
N LEU A 131 19.27 6.61 -3.44
CA LEU A 131 20.14 7.52 -2.68
C LEU A 131 20.14 8.98 -3.21
N GLU A 132 19.66 9.19 -4.43
CA GLU A 132 19.48 10.51 -5.04
C GLU A 132 18.04 11.03 -4.90
N GLY A 133 17.19 10.30 -4.15
CA GLY A 133 15.80 10.66 -3.93
C GLY A 133 14.86 10.39 -5.11
N ARG A 134 15.29 9.63 -6.14
CA ARG A 134 14.46 9.25 -7.28
C ARG A 134 13.56 8.08 -6.92
N LEU A 135 12.37 8.03 -7.51
CA LEU A 135 11.40 6.98 -7.25
C LEU A 135 11.76 5.70 -8.00
N ILE A 136 11.97 4.61 -7.25
CA ILE A 136 12.03 3.24 -7.76
C ILE A 136 10.64 2.62 -7.61
N ALA A 137 10.17 1.90 -8.63
CA ALA A 137 8.89 1.20 -8.60
C ALA A 137 9.01 -0.23 -9.13
N CYS A 138 8.38 -1.15 -8.42
CA CYS A 138 8.05 -2.48 -8.91
C CYS A 138 6.81 -2.38 -9.78
N GLU A 139 6.94 -2.51 -11.09
CA GLU A 139 5.80 -2.56 -11.99
C GLU A 139 5.30 -4.00 -12.14
N GLY A 140 4.01 -4.20 -11.95
CA GLY A 140 3.39 -5.51 -11.85
C GLY A 140 3.04 -6.15 -13.17
N SER A 141 2.13 -7.11 -13.13
CA SER A 141 1.78 -7.93 -14.28
C SER A 141 0.85 -7.22 -15.24
N THR A 142 1.27 -7.11 -16.50
CA THR A 142 0.45 -6.64 -17.63
C THR A 142 0.53 -7.62 -18.80
N THR A 143 -0.44 -7.58 -19.69
CA THR A 143 -0.45 -8.36 -20.94
C THR A 143 0.41 -7.72 -22.04
N SER A 144 0.87 -6.48 -21.84
CA SER A 144 1.74 -5.76 -22.76
C SER A 144 3.21 -6.10 -22.52
N GLN A 145 4.09 -5.56 -23.38
CA GLN A 145 5.54 -5.61 -23.15
C GLN A 145 5.98 -4.68 -22.00
N GLU A 146 5.13 -3.77 -21.56
CA GLU A 146 5.33 -2.94 -20.39
C GLU A 146 4.94 -3.71 -19.12
N GLY A 147 5.43 -3.24 -17.96
CA GLY A 147 5.25 -3.93 -16.67
C GLY A 147 6.20 -5.11 -16.47
N ARG A 148 6.04 -5.84 -15.37
CA ARG A 148 6.92 -6.94 -14.94
C ARG A 148 8.39 -6.50 -14.93
N ARG A 149 8.66 -5.33 -14.31
CA ARG A 149 9.97 -4.67 -14.39
C ARG A 149 10.23 -3.76 -13.19
N ILE A 150 11.48 -3.41 -13.00
CA ILE A 150 11.91 -2.37 -12.05
C ILE A 150 12.18 -1.10 -12.84
N THR A 151 11.57 0.00 -12.42
CA THR A 151 11.73 1.31 -13.07
C THR A 151 12.22 2.36 -12.08
N ARG A 152 12.86 3.39 -12.62
CA ARG A 152 13.24 4.59 -11.90
C ARG A 152 12.64 5.82 -12.57
N THR A 153 12.00 6.68 -11.79
CA THR A 153 11.54 7.98 -12.24
C THR A 153 12.63 9.00 -11.95
N GLU A 154 13.23 9.53 -13.01
CA GLU A 154 14.27 10.54 -12.93
C GLU A 154 13.70 11.90 -12.47
N HIS A 155 14.54 12.82 -12.01
CA HIS A 155 14.12 14.15 -11.53
C HIS A 155 13.35 14.97 -12.58
N ASN A 156 13.58 14.72 -13.85
CA ASN A 156 12.84 15.35 -14.96
C ASN A 156 11.52 14.65 -15.32
N GLY A 157 11.12 13.63 -14.54
CA GLY A 157 9.90 12.85 -14.75
C GLY A 157 10.02 11.71 -15.77
N LYS A 158 11.17 11.55 -16.45
CA LYS A 158 11.38 10.40 -17.34
C LYS A 158 11.41 9.10 -16.57
N ILE A 159 10.74 8.08 -17.08
CA ILE A 159 10.80 6.72 -16.54
C ILE A 159 11.91 5.96 -17.26
N THR A 160 12.87 5.47 -16.49
CA THR A 160 13.98 4.62 -16.94
C THR A 160 13.73 3.20 -16.48
N VAL A 161 13.75 2.24 -17.40
CA VAL A 161 13.71 0.80 -17.06
C VAL A 161 15.10 0.42 -16.58
N LEU A 162 15.19 -0.10 -15.36
CA LEU A 162 16.41 -0.59 -14.76
C LEU A 162 16.61 -2.09 -15.01
N ALA A 163 15.50 -2.85 -14.97
CA ALA A 163 15.50 -4.28 -15.23
C ALA A 163 14.09 -4.73 -15.66
N ASP A 164 13.98 -5.56 -16.68
CA ASP A 164 12.73 -6.14 -17.17
C ASP A 164 12.81 -7.67 -17.40
N ASN A 165 13.98 -8.24 -17.18
CA ASN A 165 14.21 -9.67 -17.33
C ASN A 165 15.41 -10.14 -16.50
N TYR A 166 15.45 -11.44 -16.27
CA TYR A 166 16.62 -12.14 -15.74
C TYR A 166 16.99 -13.31 -16.66
N LYS A 167 18.20 -13.27 -17.21
CA LYS A 167 18.71 -14.29 -18.17
C LYS A 167 17.78 -14.51 -19.37
N GLY A 168 17.19 -13.43 -19.89
CA GLY A 168 16.30 -13.45 -21.04
C GLY A 168 14.86 -13.88 -20.76
N LYS A 169 14.48 -14.13 -19.51
CA LYS A 169 13.14 -14.45 -19.06
C LYS A 169 12.55 -13.28 -18.29
N ARG A 170 11.28 -12.99 -18.50
CA ARG A 170 10.59 -11.89 -17.81
C ARG A 170 10.37 -12.20 -16.34
N PHE A 171 10.46 -11.18 -15.49
CA PHE A 171 10.04 -11.31 -14.09
C PHE A 171 8.57 -11.75 -13.98
N ASN A 172 8.21 -12.35 -12.84
CA ASN A 172 6.83 -12.79 -12.59
C ASN A 172 5.92 -11.57 -12.35
N SER A 173 6.11 -10.90 -11.23
CA SER A 173 5.45 -9.64 -10.87
C SER A 173 6.21 -9.01 -9.70
N PRO A 174 7.25 -8.21 -9.97
CA PRO A 174 8.01 -7.55 -8.92
C PRO A 174 7.09 -6.90 -7.88
N ASN A 175 7.33 -7.21 -6.59
CA ASN A 175 6.38 -6.90 -5.53
C ASN A 175 6.91 -5.81 -4.59
N ASP A 176 7.88 -6.07 -3.72
CA ASP A 176 8.44 -5.05 -2.81
C ASP A 176 9.92 -4.79 -3.13
N VAL A 177 10.42 -3.62 -2.73
CA VAL A 177 11.74 -3.13 -3.11
C VAL A 177 12.38 -2.32 -1.99
N VAL A 178 13.70 -2.49 -1.85
CA VAL A 178 14.53 -1.69 -0.94
C VAL A 178 15.85 -1.34 -1.61
N VAL A 179 16.37 -0.16 -1.31
CA VAL A 179 17.70 0.29 -1.76
C VAL A 179 18.65 0.24 -0.58
N LYS A 180 19.77 -0.46 -0.77
CA LYS A 180 20.86 -0.55 0.22
C LYS A 180 21.75 0.68 0.14
N ARG A 181 22.46 1.04 1.22
CA ARG A 181 23.37 2.20 1.27
C ARG A 181 24.51 2.16 0.25
N ASP A 182 24.83 1.00 -0.31
CA ASP A 182 25.78 0.87 -1.42
C ASP A 182 25.16 1.19 -2.81
N GLY A 183 23.87 1.55 -2.84
CA GLY A 183 23.12 1.89 -4.05
C GLY A 183 22.49 0.70 -4.76
N THR A 184 22.75 -0.53 -4.32
CA THR A 184 22.11 -1.71 -4.91
C THR A 184 20.64 -1.80 -4.56
N ILE A 185 19.83 -2.27 -5.51
CA ILE A 185 18.38 -2.40 -5.41
C ILE A 185 18.04 -3.87 -5.20
N TRP A 186 17.28 -4.15 -4.14
CA TRP A 186 16.84 -5.50 -3.82
C TRP A 186 15.32 -5.57 -3.93
N PHE A 187 14.80 -6.57 -4.62
CA PHE A 187 13.36 -6.70 -4.84
C PHE A 187 12.90 -8.15 -4.85
N THR A 188 11.64 -8.34 -4.50
CA THR A 188 10.95 -9.63 -4.51
C THR A 188 10.16 -9.81 -5.79
N ASP A 189 10.07 -11.05 -6.30
CA ASP A 189 9.37 -11.39 -7.55
C ASP A 189 8.48 -12.63 -7.37
N PRO A 190 7.38 -12.51 -6.60
CA PRO A 190 6.40 -13.58 -6.40
C PRO A 190 5.39 -13.68 -7.54
N PRO A 191 4.53 -14.72 -7.56
CA PRO A 191 3.52 -14.92 -8.59
C PRO A 191 2.17 -14.23 -8.28
N PHE A 192 2.11 -13.26 -7.34
CA PHE A 192 0.81 -12.76 -6.86
C PHE A 192 0.00 -12.05 -7.95
N GLN A 193 0.56 -11.01 -8.54
CA GLN A 193 -0.14 -10.24 -9.57
C GLN A 193 -0.26 -11.01 -10.89
N SER A 194 0.74 -11.82 -11.23
CA SER A 194 0.69 -12.67 -12.43
C SER A 194 -0.40 -13.75 -12.37
N GLY A 195 -0.87 -14.09 -11.17
CA GLY A 195 -1.99 -14.99 -10.91
C GLY A 195 -3.33 -14.31 -10.60
N SER A 196 -3.42 -12.97 -10.68
CA SER A 196 -4.57 -12.18 -10.24
C SER A 196 -5.15 -11.34 -11.37
N MET A 197 -6.48 -11.34 -11.51
CA MET A 197 -7.22 -10.40 -12.37
C MET A 197 -7.59 -9.10 -11.65
N TYR A 198 -7.34 -9.02 -10.35
CA TYR A 198 -7.67 -7.86 -9.54
C TYR A 198 -6.48 -6.88 -9.42
N GLU A 199 -5.28 -7.41 -9.27
CA GLU A 199 -4.06 -6.62 -9.06
C GLU A 199 -3.20 -6.50 -10.31
N GLY A 200 -3.64 -7.05 -11.43
CA GLY A 200 -2.90 -7.06 -12.68
C GLY A 200 -3.60 -7.91 -13.74
N HIS A 201 -2.82 -8.62 -14.52
CA HIS A 201 -3.30 -9.55 -15.53
C HIS A 201 -2.68 -10.93 -15.33
N ILE A 202 -3.48 -11.98 -15.53
CA ILE A 202 -2.98 -13.35 -15.50
C ILE A 202 -2.02 -13.55 -16.68
N VAL A 203 -0.80 -13.96 -16.35
CA VAL A 203 0.27 -14.28 -17.31
C VAL A 203 1.04 -15.50 -16.81
N ASP A 204 1.69 -16.21 -17.73
CA ASP A 204 2.54 -17.32 -17.37
C ASP A 204 3.84 -16.81 -16.73
N ASN A 205 4.24 -17.44 -15.63
CA ASN A 205 5.50 -17.18 -14.96
C ASN A 205 6.65 -17.92 -15.67
N GLU A 206 7.72 -17.21 -15.93
CA GLU A 206 8.89 -17.76 -16.62
C GLU A 206 10.04 -18.08 -15.66
N LEU A 207 10.00 -17.53 -14.46
CA LEU A 207 11.03 -17.63 -13.43
C LEU A 207 10.46 -18.23 -12.14
N PRO A 208 11.28 -18.91 -11.33
CA PRO A 208 10.88 -19.29 -9.99
C PRO A 208 10.70 -18.04 -9.10
N ASP A 209 9.90 -18.17 -8.05
CA ASP A 209 9.79 -17.18 -6.99
C ASP A 209 11.18 -16.83 -6.47
N SER A 210 11.53 -15.55 -6.48
CA SER A 210 12.91 -15.16 -6.18
C SER A 210 13.01 -13.80 -5.52
N VAL A 211 14.12 -13.58 -4.83
CA VAL A 211 14.60 -12.25 -4.46
C VAL A 211 15.82 -11.93 -5.32
N TYR A 212 15.83 -10.75 -5.89
CA TYR A 212 16.92 -10.29 -6.76
C TYR A 212 17.68 -9.14 -6.14
N ARG A 213 18.97 -9.06 -6.45
CA ARG A 213 19.85 -7.91 -6.26
C ARG A 213 20.21 -7.36 -7.63
N LEU A 214 19.99 -6.07 -7.82
CA LEU A 214 20.31 -5.31 -9.03
C LEU A 214 21.32 -4.23 -8.70
N ASP A 215 22.41 -4.17 -9.43
CA ASP A 215 23.28 -3.00 -9.48
C ASP A 215 22.78 -2.03 -10.56
N PRO A 216 22.24 -0.85 -10.19
CA PRO A 216 21.65 0.06 -11.17
C PRO A 216 22.69 0.80 -12.03
N VAL A 217 23.98 0.70 -11.73
CA VAL A 217 25.09 1.32 -12.48
C VAL A 217 25.58 0.39 -13.57
N THR A 218 25.80 -0.87 -13.22
CA THR A 218 26.32 -1.90 -14.18
C THR A 218 25.19 -2.61 -14.91
N GLY A 219 23.99 -2.64 -14.35
CA GLY A 219 22.86 -3.44 -14.83
C GLY A 219 22.98 -4.93 -14.46
N GLU A 220 23.95 -5.30 -13.62
CA GLU A 220 24.10 -6.69 -13.17
C GLU A 220 22.95 -7.09 -12.24
N ILE A 221 22.37 -8.27 -12.50
CA ILE A 221 21.27 -8.84 -11.70
C ILE A 221 21.67 -10.21 -11.21
N GLU A 222 21.46 -10.46 -9.93
CA GLU A 222 21.67 -11.74 -9.28
C GLU A 222 20.37 -12.21 -8.58
N ALA A 223 19.97 -13.47 -8.78
CA ALA A 223 18.94 -14.11 -7.97
C ALA A 223 19.59 -14.59 -6.66
N VAL A 224 19.35 -13.87 -5.57
CA VAL A 224 20.05 -14.10 -4.29
C VAL A 224 19.31 -15.05 -3.35
N ILE A 225 18.00 -15.22 -3.53
CA ILE A 225 17.14 -16.18 -2.81
C ILE A 225 16.18 -16.80 -3.83
N THR A 226 16.16 -18.14 -3.89
CA THR A 226 15.33 -18.89 -4.86
C THR A 226 14.63 -20.10 -4.24
N ASP A 227 14.65 -20.19 -2.91
CA ASP A 227 14.23 -21.37 -2.13
C ASP A 227 13.16 -21.01 -1.07
N ILE A 228 12.41 -19.93 -1.29
CA ILE A 228 11.24 -19.53 -0.50
C ILE A 228 10.03 -19.32 -1.41
N ALA A 229 8.84 -19.61 -0.89
CA ALA A 229 7.60 -19.55 -1.65
C ALA A 229 6.89 -18.20 -1.46
N GLY A 230 6.67 -17.48 -2.56
CA GLY A 230 6.01 -16.18 -2.55
C GLY A 230 6.74 -15.15 -1.69
N PRO A 231 7.99 -14.75 -2.02
CA PRO A 231 8.67 -13.67 -1.32
C PRO A 231 7.86 -12.37 -1.44
N ASN A 232 7.58 -11.72 -0.29
CA ASN A 232 6.80 -10.49 -0.21
C ASN A 232 7.65 -9.35 0.35
N GLY A 233 7.27 -8.75 1.47
CA GLY A 233 7.99 -7.64 2.07
C GLY A 233 9.45 -7.97 2.37
N LEU A 234 10.34 -6.98 2.18
CA LEU A 234 11.74 -7.09 2.55
C LEU A 234 12.27 -5.79 3.14
N CYS A 235 13.22 -5.90 4.07
CA CYS A 235 13.97 -4.76 4.58
C CYS A 235 15.31 -5.19 5.20
N PHE A 236 16.22 -4.24 5.30
CA PHE A 236 17.48 -4.44 6.04
C PHE A 236 17.34 -4.00 7.50
N SER A 237 18.17 -4.59 8.38
CA SER A 237 18.44 -4.04 9.72
C SER A 237 19.06 -2.63 9.63
N ALA A 238 19.08 -1.91 10.74
CA ALA A 238 19.59 -0.54 10.78
C ALA A 238 21.06 -0.40 10.34
N ASP A 239 21.87 -1.41 10.59
CA ASP A 239 23.28 -1.50 10.15
C ASP A 239 23.47 -2.24 8.82
N GLU A 240 22.37 -2.71 8.20
CA GLU A 240 22.34 -3.52 6.98
C GLU A 240 23.06 -4.86 7.06
N SER A 241 23.36 -5.33 8.26
CA SER A 241 24.00 -6.65 8.47
C SER A 241 23.04 -7.82 8.34
N VAL A 242 21.72 -7.57 8.36
CA VAL A 242 20.66 -8.56 8.22
C VAL A 242 19.66 -8.12 7.16
N LEU A 243 19.29 -9.03 6.26
CA LEU A 243 18.15 -8.89 5.36
C LEU A 243 16.99 -9.72 5.91
N TYR A 244 15.85 -9.09 6.13
CA TYR A 244 14.59 -9.76 6.45
C TYR A 244 13.75 -9.91 5.20
N VAL A 245 13.15 -11.10 4.99
CA VAL A 245 12.27 -11.39 3.84
C VAL A 245 11.08 -12.20 4.31
N VAL A 246 9.88 -11.77 3.92
CA VAL A 246 8.62 -12.49 4.17
C VAL A 246 8.46 -13.61 3.15
N GLU A 247 8.23 -14.83 3.63
CA GLU A 247 7.73 -15.97 2.85
C GLU A 247 6.21 -16.08 3.05
N CYS A 248 5.46 -15.57 2.07
CA CYS A 248 4.02 -15.39 2.17
C CYS A 248 3.23 -16.68 1.93
N LEU A 249 3.73 -17.59 1.10
CA LEU A 249 3.08 -18.86 0.74
C LEU A 249 3.55 -20.04 1.58
N SER A 250 4.38 -19.81 2.61
CA SER A 250 4.77 -20.84 3.58
C SER A 250 3.55 -21.41 4.32
N LYS A 251 3.60 -22.70 4.62
CA LYS A 251 2.53 -23.39 5.35
C LYS A 251 3.09 -24.06 6.61
N PRO A 252 2.36 -24.11 7.71
CA PRO A 252 0.97 -23.61 7.91
C PRO A 252 0.88 -22.10 8.05
N ASN A 253 1.97 -21.39 8.34
CA ASN A 253 2.00 -19.96 8.62
C ASN A 253 3.01 -19.25 7.72
N ARG A 254 2.80 -17.95 7.47
CA ARG A 254 3.80 -17.07 6.86
C ARG A 254 5.02 -16.93 7.76
N ILE A 255 6.20 -16.78 7.18
CA ILE A 255 7.47 -16.76 7.90
C ILE A 255 8.22 -15.47 7.52
N ILE A 256 8.92 -14.88 8.48
CA ILE A 256 9.99 -13.93 8.19
C ILE A 256 11.32 -14.67 8.36
N TRP A 257 12.07 -14.71 7.28
CA TRP A 257 13.44 -15.19 7.29
C TRP A 257 14.41 -14.05 7.53
N ALA A 258 15.45 -14.29 8.30
CA ALA A 258 16.58 -13.38 8.47
C ALA A 258 17.82 -14.00 7.86
N TYR A 259 18.47 -13.26 6.97
CA TYR A 259 19.72 -13.65 6.29
C TYR A 259 20.83 -12.71 6.75
N ASP A 260 21.96 -13.27 7.18
CA ASP A 260 23.15 -12.48 7.42
C ASP A 260 23.65 -11.90 6.09
N VAL A 261 24.00 -10.62 6.07
CA VAL A 261 24.53 -9.91 4.90
C VAL A 261 26.02 -9.69 5.10
N LYS A 262 26.84 -10.20 4.19
CA LYS A 262 28.29 -10.03 4.19
C LYS A 262 28.70 -8.72 3.52
N ASP A 263 29.89 -8.22 3.82
CA ASP A 263 30.45 -7.00 3.21
C ASP A 263 30.45 -7.04 1.67
N SER A 264 30.56 -8.23 1.08
CA SER A 264 30.46 -8.45 -0.36
C SER A 264 29.04 -8.31 -0.93
N GLY A 265 28.03 -8.07 -0.09
CA GLY A 265 26.61 -8.12 -0.47
C GLY A 265 26.05 -9.54 -0.63
N ARG A 266 26.85 -10.58 -0.42
CA ARG A 266 26.38 -11.98 -0.44
C ARG A 266 25.62 -12.30 0.83
N LEU A 267 24.57 -13.13 0.68
CA LEU A 267 23.84 -13.66 1.82
C LEU A 267 24.60 -14.80 2.48
N GLY A 268 24.55 -14.83 3.81
CA GLY A 268 25.15 -15.84 4.65
C GLY A 268 24.12 -16.79 5.24
N ARG A 269 24.20 -17.00 6.57
CA ARG A 269 23.31 -17.91 7.29
C ARG A 269 21.86 -17.41 7.25
N ARG A 270 20.93 -18.32 6.92
CA ARG A 270 19.50 -18.11 7.06
C ARG A 270 18.98 -18.65 8.40
N ARG A 271 18.06 -17.92 9.04
CA ARG A 271 17.35 -18.39 10.23
C ARG A 271 15.88 -17.95 10.17
N LYS A 272 14.98 -18.77 10.69
CA LYS A 272 13.59 -18.36 10.91
C LYS A 272 13.61 -17.31 12.02
N PHE A 273 13.10 -16.12 11.73
CA PHE A 273 13.07 -15.02 12.67
C PHE A 273 11.71 -14.90 13.35
N ILE A 274 10.63 -14.89 12.56
CA ILE A 274 9.25 -14.86 13.04
C ILE A 274 8.45 -15.88 12.24
N GLU A 275 7.50 -16.50 12.89
CA GLU A 275 6.43 -17.26 12.26
C GLU A 275 5.10 -16.59 12.60
N GLY A 276 4.21 -16.44 11.61
CA GLY A 276 2.89 -15.86 11.82
C GLY A 276 2.12 -16.62 12.90
N ILE A 277 1.50 -15.87 13.78
CA ILE A 277 0.75 -16.39 14.93
C ILE A 277 -0.74 -16.07 14.78
N ASN A 278 -1.60 -16.94 15.33
CA ASN A 278 -3.05 -16.73 15.38
C ASN A 278 -3.69 -16.38 14.02
N HIS A 279 -3.21 -17.01 12.93
CA HIS A 279 -3.67 -16.75 11.57
C HIS A 279 -3.40 -15.31 11.05
N GLY A 280 -2.51 -14.56 11.71
CA GLY A 280 -2.03 -13.27 11.22
C GLY A 280 -1.18 -13.44 9.98
N GLY A 281 -1.54 -12.74 8.92
CA GLY A 281 -0.78 -12.68 7.68
C GLY A 281 0.25 -11.56 7.76
N ILE A 282 1.51 -11.89 7.44
CA ILE A 282 2.60 -10.91 7.34
C ILE A 282 2.70 -10.47 5.87
N ASP A 283 2.90 -9.17 5.62
CA ASP A 283 3.01 -8.62 4.28
C ASP A 283 4.25 -7.71 4.14
N GLY A 284 4.11 -6.42 3.88
CA GLY A 284 5.23 -5.49 3.88
C GLY A 284 5.86 -5.31 5.26
N ILE A 285 7.15 -5.08 5.32
CA ILE A 285 7.90 -4.95 6.58
C ILE A 285 8.91 -3.80 6.51
N LYS A 286 9.13 -3.12 7.64
CA LYS A 286 10.18 -2.10 7.77
C LYS A 286 10.86 -2.21 9.13
N CYS A 287 12.16 -1.90 9.16
CA CYS A 287 12.96 -1.89 10.38
C CYS A 287 13.06 -0.46 10.92
N ASP A 288 13.07 -0.29 12.26
CA ASP A 288 13.38 0.99 12.88
C ASP A 288 14.87 1.07 13.28
N GLN A 289 15.29 2.23 13.78
CA GLN A 289 16.67 2.49 14.18
C GLN A 289 17.17 1.60 15.35
N ASP A 290 16.26 0.97 16.08
CA ASP A 290 16.56 0.07 17.20
C ASP A 290 16.44 -1.42 16.80
N ASP A 291 16.38 -1.72 15.52
CA ASP A 291 16.19 -3.06 14.94
C ASP A 291 14.88 -3.73 15.34
N ASN A 292 13.83 -2.96 15.68
CA ASN A 292 12.49 -3.54 15.73
C ASN A 292 11.93 -3.66 14.34
N LEU A 293 11.23 -4.77 14.10
CA LEU A 293 10.57 -5.02 12.83
C LEU A 293 9.09 -4.67 12.93
N TRP A 294 8.67 -3.70 12.14
CA TRP A 294 7.30 -3.25 12.00
C TRP A 294 6.70 -3.94 10.79
N CYS A 295 5.65 -4.74 11.01
CA CYS A 295 5.11 -5.66 10.02
C CYS A 295 3.68 -5.29 9.68
N GLY A 296 3.37 -5.14 8.39
CA GLY A 296 2.01 -5.17 7.90
C GLY A 296 1.39 -6.50 8.31
N TRP A 297 0.24 -6.41 8.99
CA TRP A 297 -0.39 -7.55 9.63
C TRP A 297 -1.89 -7.54 9.37
N GLY A 298 -2.46 -8.72 9.24
CA GLY A 298 -3.90 -8.81 9.08
C GLY A 298 -4.41 -10.24 9.00
N SER A 299 -5.72 -10.39 8.93
CA SER A 299 -6.37 -11.68 8.80
C SER A 299 -6.04 -12.33 7.45
N THR A 300 -5.71 -13.61 7.48
CA THR A 300 -5.54 -14.43 6.26
C THR A 300 -6.87 -14.84 5.61
N GLY A 301 -8.01 -14.39 6.16
CA GLY A 301 -9.35 -14.79 5.71
C GLY A 301 -9.79 -16.18 6.16
N ALA A 302 -9.06 -16.80 7.09
CA ALA A 302 -9.44 -18.12 7.64
C ALA A 302 -10.76 -18.02 8.40
N LEU A 303 -11.60 -19.06 8.30
CA LEU A 303 -12.91 -19.10 8.96
C LEU A 303 -12.76 -18.99 10.49
N GLY A 304 -13.58 -18.11 11.09
CA GLY A 304 -13.61 -17.90 12.54
C GLY A 304 -12.51 -16.97 13.07
N VAL A 305 -11.68 -16.42 12.18
CA VAL A 305 -10.69 -15.40 12.54
C VAL A 305 -11.35 -14.02 12.54
N LYS A 306 -11.08 -13.24 13.59
CA LYS A 306 -11.59 -11.89 13.73
C LYS A 306 -10.55 -10.90 13.21
N SER A 307 -10.84 -10.31 12.06
CA SER A 307 -9.95 -9.31 11.43
C SER A 307 -9.73 -8.09 12.34
N GLU A 308 -10.75 -7.68 13.08
CA GLU A 308 -10.67 -6.56 14.01
C GLU A 308 -9.68 -6.76 15.17
N GLU A 309 -9.24 -7.99 15.41
CA GLU A 309 -8.22 -8.31 16.42
C GLU A 309 -6.82 -8.45 15.79
N LEU A 310 -6.72 -8.51 14.45
CA LEU A 310 -5.49 -8.77 13.73
C LEU A 310 -5.03 -7.62 12.84
N ASP A 311 -5.97 -6.92 12.18
CA ASP A 311 -5.62 -5.99 11.11
C ASP A 311 -4.88 -4.76 11.65
N GLY A 312 -3.72 -4.48 11.08
CA GLY A 312 -2.89 -3.35 11.48
C GLY A 312 -1.39 -3.58 11.33
N VAL A 313 -0.62 -3.12 12.31
CA VAL A 313 0.83 -3.25 12.33
C VAL A 313 1.28 -3.98 13.58
N MET A 314 1.90 -5.14 13.41
CA MET A 314 2.53 -5.87 14.52
C MET A 314 4.01 -5.47 14.63
N VAL A 315 4.48 -5.20 15.84
CA VAL A 315 5.86 -4.79 16.10
C VAL A 315 6.59 -5.88 16.86
N PHE A 316 7.70 -6.32 16.32
CA PHE A 316 8.59 -7.31 16.94
C PHE A 316 9.94 -6.66 17.27
N ASN A 317 10.49 -6.98 18.43
CA ASN A 317 11.84 -6.52 18.76
C ASN A 317 12.90 -7.38 18.04
N LYS A 318 14.16 -6.98 18.12
CA LYS A 318 15.29 -7.67 17.47
C LYS A 318 15.50 -9.14 17.88
N SER A 319 14.80 -9.62 18.92
CA SER A 319 14.80 -11.04 19.29
C SER A 319 13.60 -11.81 18.71
N GLY A 320 12.71 -11.16 17.98
CA GLY A 320 11.49 -11.76 17.42
C GLY A 320 10.32 -11.82 18.40
N LYS A 321 10.40 -11.14 19.56
CA LYS A 321 9.29 -11.04 20.50
C LYS A 321 8.31 -9.95 20.05
N ALA A 322 7.02 -10.26 19.94
CA ALA A 322 5.98 -9.27 19.72
C ALA A 322 5.90 -8.32 20.92
N ILE A 323 6.01 -7.02 20.67
CA ILE A 323 6.04 -5.99 21.72
C ILE A 323 4.89 -4.99 21.61
N GLY A 324 4.36 -4.74 20.40
CA GLY A 324 3.26 -3.81 20.18
C GLY A 324 2.38 -4.23 19.02
N HIS A 325 1.12 -3.76 19.01
CA HIS A 325 0.18 -3.96 17.92
C HIS A 325 -0.64 -2.69 17.73
N ILE A 326 -0.58 -2.12 16.54
CA ILE A 326 -1.33 -0.94 16.14
C ILE A 326 -2.50 -1.42 15.29
N LEU A 327 -3.71 -1.36 15.82
CA LEU A 327 -4.92 -1.79 15.11
C LEU A 327 -5.42 -0.70 14.17
N ILE A 328 -5.79 -1.11 12.96
CA ILE A 328 -6.56 -0.30 12.01
C ILE A 328 -7.74 -1.15 11.50
N PRO A 329 -8.81 -0.52 10.97
CA PRO A 329 -10.00 -1.27 10.54
C PRO A 329 -9.84 -1.96 9.18
N GLU A 330 -8.62 -2.12 8.67
CA GLU A 330 -8.31 -2.68 7.36
C GLU A 330 -7.03 -3.52 7.44
N TYR A 331 -6.90 -4.53 6.57
CA TYR A 331 -5.66 -5.27 6.40
C TYR A 331 -4.51 -4.30 6.05
N CYS A 332 -3.41 -4.37 6.78
CA CYS A 332 -2.20 -3.60 6.46
C CYS A 332 -1.33 -4.37 5.48
N ALA A 333 -1.30 -3.92 4.23
CA ALA A 333 -0.47 -4.52 3.19
C ALA A 333 1.00 -4.09 3.33
N ASN A 334 1.26 -2.79 3.57
CA ASN A 334 2.63 -2.29 3.67
C ASN A 334 2.69 -1.02 4.53
N LEU A 335 3.89 -0.58 4.85
CA LEU A 335 4.12 0.60 5.68
C LEU A 335 5.45 1.28 5.34
N CYS A 336 5.59 2.55 5.71
CA CYS A 336 6.88 3.24 5.68
C CYS A 336 6.98 4.27 6.81
N PHE A 337 8.20 4.60 7.17
CA PHE A 337 8.47 5.74 8.02
C PHE A 337 8.65 7.00 7.19
N GLY A 338 8.25 8.15 7.73
CA GLY A 338 8.37 9.44 7.09
C GLY A 338 8.09 10.59 8.05
N GLY A 339 7.65 11.74 7.51
CA GLY A 339 7.56 12.98 8.26
C GLY A 339 8.92 13.66 8.40
N THR A 340 8.95 14.87 8.94
CA THR A 340 10.18 15.69 9.05
C THR A 340 11.28 15.01 9.85
N GLU A 341 10.91 14.27 10.90
CA GLU A 341 11.85 13.61 11.80
C GLU A 341 11.97 12.09 11.52
N GLY A 342 11.31 11.58 10.48
CA GLY A 342 11.28 10.14 10.18
C GLY A 342 10.49 9.29 11.18
N ASN A 343 9.69 9.93 12.03
CA ASN A 343 8.96 9.30 13.12
C ASN A 343 7.43 9.25 12.93
N ARG A 344 6.97 9.50 11.72
CA ARG A 344 5.59 9.30 11.32
C ARG A 344 5.49 8.00 10.55
N LEU A 345 4.84 7.01 11.16
CA LEU A 345 4.54 5.74 10.49
C LEU A 345 3.35 5.97 9.56
N PHE A 346 3.51 5.69 8.28
CA PHE A 346 2.44 5.63 7.29
C PHE A 346 2.09 4.17 7.02
N ILE A 347 0.80 3.87 6.96
CA ILE A 347 0.27 2.51 6.87
C ILE A 347 -0.66 2.44 5.66
N ALA A 348 -0.34 1.59 4.70
CA ALA A 348 -1.21 1.27 3.59
C ALA A 348 -2.19 0.17 4.02
N GLY A 349 -3.41 0.58 4.34
CA GLY A 349 -4.55 -0.31 4.52
C GLY A 349 -5.13 -0.67 3.15
N SER A 350 -6.08 -1.62 3.09
CA SER A 350 -6.62 -2.09 1.81
C SER A 350 -7.20 -0.97 0.93
N HIS A 351 -7.95 -0.03 1.53
CA HIS A 351 -8.61 1.05 0.80
C HIS A 351 -8.17 2.45 1.23
N SER A 352 -7.36 2.53 2.28
CA SER A 352 -7.04 3.79 2.94
C SER A 352 -5.56 3.89 3.29
N VAL A 353 -5.10 5.11 3.54
CA VAL A 353 -3.81 5.41 4.16
C VAL A 353 -4.06 5.91 5.57
N TYR A 354 -3.33 5.33 6.51
CA TYR A 354 -3.32 5.76 7.90
C TYR A 354 -1.94 6.29 8.29
N SER A 355 -1.89 7.03 9.39
CA SER A 355 -0.62 7.42 10.00
C SER A 355 -0.68 7.39 11.52
N LEU A 356 0.49 7.22 12.13
CA LEU A 356 0.69 7.32 13.58
C LEU A 356 2.06 7.93 13.85
N TYR A 357 2.14 8.95 14.69
CA TYR A 357 3.43 9.38 15.21
C TYR A 357 3.93 8.43 16.29
N VAL A 358 5.21 8.06 16.19
CA VAL A 358 5.89 7.14 17.11
C VAL A 358 7.18 7.76 17.61
N ASN A 359 7.71 7.26 18.73
CA ASN A 359 8.96 7.76 19.31
C ASN A 359 10.18 6.95 18.84
N THR A 360 10.23 6.68 17.54
CA THR A 360 11.37 6.08 16.83
C THR A 360 11.32 6.52 15.37
N ARG A 361 12.37 6.25 14.61
CA ARG A 361 12.44 6.53 13.16
C ARG A 361 12.81 5.29 12.39
N GLY A 362 12.51 5.27 11.10
CA GLY A 362 12.92 4.20 10.21
C GLY A 362 14.44 4.02 10.17
N ALA A 363 14.88 2.78 10.01
CA ALA A 363 16.30 2.44 9.87
C ALA A 363 16.92 3.06 8.60
N THR A 364 16.12 3.12 7.54
CA THR A 364 16.46 3.81 6.28
C THR A 364 15.60 5.06 6.21
N PHE A 365 16.21 6.21 6.36
CA PHE A 365 15.56 7.51 6.18
C PHE A 365 16.34 8.26 5.10
N VAL A 366 15.73 8.39 3.93
CA VAL A 366 16.26 9.11 2.76
C VAL A 366 15.38 10.32 2.47
#